data_6da4ff801549a89c6bd058c0649ddfc3
#
_entry.id   6da4ff801549a89c6bd058c0649ddfc3
#
_cell.length_a   1.000
_cell.length_b   1.000
_cell.length_c   1.000
_cell.angle_alpha   90.00
_cell.angle_beta   90.00
_cell.angle_gamma   90.00
#
_symmetry.space_group_name_H-M   'P 1'
#
loop_
_entity.id
_entity.type
_entity.pdbx_description
1 polymer ?
#
loop_
_entity_poly.entity_id
_entity_poly.type
_entity_poly.pdbx_seq_one_letter_code
_entity_poly.pdbx_strand_id
1 'polypeptide(L)'
;MFRILCIFAIGIVGFGHPMTRAKLAPPFPIYIGQDLERVSYMKKSLNKVIADFRKVHGDKYDYSLVTEENYIDTRHPVQVICRKCGTIFTPTANNHLNGTGCPKCALDGLKSNVYGVGVNNSDCCVWATKDGKRVQKNAYKHWIAMMSRCYGKVKEKETTYIGCKVCDEWLVYSNFEKWFNQHYVEGYALDKDILIKGNKVYSPDTCCFVPKAINNLLNKHAKDRGCLPIGITKSGRGFVARLNMVNTRRYLGFFKTSGEAFSVYKESKEAYIKDVAQEYYDKGLITINVYNALLNYKVEITD
;
A
#
# COMPACT_ATOMS: atom_id res chain seq x y z
N MET A 1 25.99 -34.56 38.10
CA MET A 1 27.12 -34.42 39.08
C MET A 1 27.48 -32.93 39.09
N PHE A 2 27.28 -32.31 40.30
CA PHE A 2 27.85 -31.06 40.85
C PHE A 2 27.82 -29.79 39.97
N ARG A 3 27.01 -28.77 40.29
CA ARG A 3 27.14 -27.67 41.32
C ARG A 3 28.51 -26.97 41.24
N ILE A 4 28.47 -25.64 41.05
CA ILE A 4 28.72 -24.61 42.10
C ILE A 4 28.55 -23.20 41.54
N LEU A 5 27.80 -22.44 42.30
CA LEU A 5 27.75 -20.99 42.43
C LEU A 5 29.14 -20.35 42.62
N CYS A 6 29.30 -19.11 42.25
CA CYS A 6 29.90 -18.08 43.08
C CYS A 6 29.49 -16.67 42.72
N ILE A 7 29.00 -15.96 43.71
CA ILE A 7 28.69 -14.57 43.93
C ILE A 7 30.02 -13.82 44.28
N PHE A 8 30.12 -12.53 43.88
CA PHE A 8 30.71 -11.40 44.61
C PHE A 8 30.68 -10.17 43.63
N ALA A 9 29.97 -9.16 43.78
CA ALA A 9 29.81 -8.04 44.73
C ALA A 9 30.99 -7.04 44.74
N ILE A 10 30.57 -5.79 44.65
CA ILE A 10 31.14 -4.53 45.17
C ILE A 10 32.00 -3.70 44.19
N GLY A 11 31.54 -2.42 44.02
CA GLY A 11 32.31 -1.30 43.55
C GLY A 11 31.47 -0.07 43.25
N ILE A 12 31.05 0.66 44.26
CA ILE A 12 30.37 1.95 44.27
C ILE A 12 31.37 3.04 43.89
N VAL A 13 31.07 3.96 42.97
CA VAL A 13 31.40 5.39 43.12
C VAL A 13 30.31 6.20 42.39
N GLY A 14 29.63 7.04 43.13
CA GLY A 14 28.58 7.94 42.65
C GLY A 14 29.12 9.23 42.08
N PHE A 15 28.36 9.82 41.19
CA PHE A 15 28.28 11.27 41.04
C PHE A 15 26.83 11.67 40.86
N GLY A 16 26.37 12.46 41.82
CA GLY A 16 25.02 12.94 41.90
C GLY A 16 24.71 14.04 40.88
N HIS A 17 23.51 14.00 40.36
CA HIS A 17 22.80 15.20 39.93
C HIS A 17 21.41 15.23 40.59
N PRO A 18 20.92 16.40 40.99
CA PRO A 18 19.74 16.50 41.85
C PRO A 18 18.45 16.19 41.07
N MET A 19 17.72 15.18 41.54
CA MET A 19 16.33 14.95 41.16
C MET A 19 15.50 16.15 41.59
N THR A 20 14.92 16.85 40.64
CA THR A 20 13.85 17.80 40.87
C THR A 20 12.66 17.07 41.46
N ARG A 21 12.28 17.51 42.65
CA ARG A 21 11.09 17.05 43.40
C ARG A 21 9.87 17.03 42.49
N ALA A 22 9.35 15.82 42.21
CA ALA A 22 8.00 15.65 41.75
C ALA A 22 7.05 16.20 42.82
N LYS A 23 6.31 17.25 42.50
CA LYS A 23 5.23 17.74 43.33
C LYS A 23 4.17 16.66 43.39
N LEU A 24 4.03 16.01 44.53
CA LEU A 24 2.86 15.22 44.89
C LEU A 24 1.62 16.09 44.73
N ALA A 25 0.70 15.67 43.90
CA ALA A 25 -0.63 16.25 43.85
C ALA A 25 -1.27 16.12 45.23
N PRO A 26 -2.00 17.14 45.68
CA PRO A 26 -2.72 17.06 46.97
C PRO A 26 -3.72 15.94 46.97
N PRO A 27 -3.95 15.28 48.15
CA PRO A 27 -4.98 14.25 48.25
C PRO A 27 -6.36 14.88 47.99
N PHE A 28 -7.16 14.20 47.17
CA PHE A 28 -8.55 14.59 46.91
C PHE A 28 -9.28 14.84 48.24
N PRO A 29 -10.03 15.92 48.38
CA PRO A 29 -10.85 16.13 49.58
C PRO A 29 -11.91 15.03 49.67
N ILE A 30 -11.89 14.32 50.79
CA ILE A 30 -12.96 13.41 51.18
C ILE A 30 -14.15 14.30 51.54
N TYR A 31 -15.11 14.49 50.64
CA TYR A 31 -16.40 15.07 50.94
C TYR A 31 -17.24 14.01 51.64
N ILE A 32 -17.23 14.05 52.99
CA ILE A 32 -18.20 13.33 53.80
C ILE A 32 -19.43 14.21 53.90
N GLY A 33 -20.52 13.76 53.29
CA GLY A 33 -21.90 14.05 53.61
C GLY A 33 -22.31 15.52 53.55
N GLN A 34 -22.94 15.89 52.47
CA GLN A 34 -24.15 16.73 52.42
C GLN A 34 -24.43 17.06 50.94
N ASP A 35 -25.71 16.91 50.56
CA ASP A 35 -26.29 17.19 49.25
C ASP A 35 -26.39 15.99 48.25
N LEU A 36 -27.15 14.98 48.67
CA LEU A 36 -27.82 14.04 47.75
C LEU A 36 -29.01 14.67 46.98
N GLU A 37 -29.16 15.98 47.02
CA GLU A 37 -30.29 16.70 46.39
C GLU A 37 -29.89 17.71 45.30
N ARG A 38 -28.74 17.58 44.65
CA ARG A 38 -28.42 18.49 43.53
C ARG A 38 -27.80 17.76 42.39
N VAL A 39 -28.58 17.49 41.46
CA VAL A 39 -28.63 17.26 40.04
C VAL A 39 -29.42 16.00 39.76
N SER A 40 -30.72 16.07 39.90
CA SER A 40 -31.64 15.29 39.09
C SER A 40 -31.44 15.71 37.64
N TYR A 41 -30.34 15.25 37.03
CA TYR A 41 -30.24 15.15 35.59
C TYR A 41 -31.40 14.21 35.21
N MET A 42 -32.47 14.77 34.64
CA MET A 42 -33.66 13.99 34.29
C MET A 42 -33.23 12.90 33.31
N LYS A 43 -33.05 11.69 33.85
CA LYS A 43 -32.83 10.48 33.04
C LYS A 43 -33.94 10.46 32.00
N LYS A 44 -33.60 10.61 30.70
CA LYS A 44 -34.60 10.42 29.65
C LYS A 44 -35.17 9.00 29.79
N SER A 45 -36.48 8.85 29.75
CA SER A 45 -37.08 7.52 29.73
C SER A 45 -36.62 6.73 28.52
N LEU A 46 -36.51 5.42 28.66
CA LEU A 46 -36.08 4.54 27.58
C LEU A 46 -36.91 4.76 26.29
N ASN A 47 -38.23 4.82 26.41
CA ASN A 47 -39.10 5.04 25.26
C ASN A 47 -38.79 6.35 24.52
N LYS A 48 -38.50 7.42 25.28
CA LYS A 48 -38.14 8.72 24.70
C LYS A 48 -36.78 8.65 23.98
N VAL A 49 -35.81 7.98 24.57
CA VAL A 49 -34.46 7.81 23.94
C VAL A 49 -34.54 6.98 22.66
N ILE A 50 -35.30 5.88 22.65
CA ILE A 50 -35.51 5.06 21.44
C ILE A 50 -36.26 5.87 20.36
N ALA A 51 -37.24 6.67 20.74
CA ALA A 51 -37.95 7.55 19.82
C ALA A 51 -37.00 8.61 19.22
N ASP A 52 -36.09 9.19 20.01
CA ASP A 52 -35.10 10.15 19.58
C ASP A 52 -34.05 9.47 18.68
N PHE A 53 -33.64 8.23 18.98
CA PHE A 53 -32.77 7.43 18.06
C PHE A 53 -33.43 7.23 16.69
N ARG A 54 -34.70 6.87 16.66
CA ARG A 54 -35.45 6.71 15.40
C ARG A 54 -35.58 8.01 14.61
N LYS A 55 -35.70 9.16 15.29
CA LYS A 55 -35.72 10.48 14.63
C LYS A 55 -34.39 10.76 13.93
N VAL A 56 -33.24 10.39 14.53
CA VAL A 56 -31.90 10.64 13.99
C VAL A 56 -31.57 9.64 12.89
N HIS A 57 -31.90 8.37 13.05
CA HIS A 57 -31.41 7.28 12.21
C HIS A 57 -32.46 6.62 11.32
N GLY A 58 -33.75 6.94 11.52
CA GLY A 58 -34.86 6.21 10.87
C GLY A 58 -34.83 4.73 11.27
N ASP A 59 -35.11 3.85 10.32
CA ASP A 59 -35.19 2.39 10.52
C ASP A 59 -33.86 1.64 10.30
N LYS A 60 -32.75 2.37 10.33
CA LYS A 60 -31.41 1.76 10.06
C LYS A 60 -30.96 0.77 11.14
N TYR A 61 -31.50 0.88 12.34
CA TYR A 61 -31.07 0.12 13.52
C TYR A 61 -32.22 -0.57 14.23
N ASP A 62 -31.89 -1.69 14.88
CA ASP A 62 -32.75 -2.40 15.78
C ASP A 62 -32.30 -2.16 17.21
N TYR A 63 -33.23 -1.74 18.05
CA TYR A 63 -33.02 -1.37 19.46
C TYR A 63 -33.57 -2.41 20.44
N SER A 64 -33.90 -3.62 19.98
CA SER A 64 -34.46 -4.70 20.81
C SER A 64 -33.57 -5.11 21.99
N LEU A 65 -32.24 -4.88 21.85
CA LEU A 65 -31.29 -5.16 22.92
C LEU A 65 -31.19 -4.04 23.97
N VAL A 66 -31.84 -2.89 23.78
CA VAL A 66 -31.84 -1.80 24.75
C VAL A 66 -33.10 -1.93 25.62
N THR A 67 -32.92 -2.37 26.88
CA THR A 67 -34.00 -2.65 27.85
C THR A 67 -33.91 -1.73 29.03
N GLU A 68 -35.01 -1.63 29.84
CA GLU A 68 -35.02 -0.86 31.11
C GLU A 68 -33.93 -1.34 32.09
N GLU A 69 -33.55 -2.63 32.02
CA GLU A 69 -32.53 -3.22 32.88
C GLU A 69 -31.10 -2.77 32.51
N ASN A 70 -30.82 -2.55 31.23
CA ASN A 70 -29.45 -2.22 30.74
C ASN A 70 -29.30 -0.74 30.34
N TYR A 71 -30.38 0.02 30.23
CA TYR A 71 -30.29 1.46 29.95
C TYR A 71 -30.13 2.25 31.24
N ILE A 72 -28.97 2.81 31.50
CA ILE A 72 -28.65 3.61 32.68
C ILE A 72 -29.00 5.09 32.44
N ASP A 73 -28.29 5.72 31.51
CA ASP A 73 -28.52 7.11 31.06
C ASP A 73 -27.88 7.35 29.69
N THR A 74 -27.94 8.57 29.15
CA THR A 74 -27.42 8.90 27.82
C THR A 74 -25.90 8.85 27.71
N ARG A 75 -25.15 8.82 28.79
CA ARG A 75 -23.69 8.77 28.81
C ARG A 75 -23.17 7.34 28.79
N HIS A 76 -24.00 6.36 29.09
CA HIS A 76 -23.64 4.96 29.13
C HIS A 76 -23.80 4.28 27.75
N PRO A 77 -22.99 3.25 27.45
CA PRO A 77 -23.12 2.46 26.22
C PRO A 77 -24.47 1.74 26.14
N VAL A 78 -25.00 1.63 24.93
CA VAL A 78 -26.21 0.85 24.60
C VAL A 78 -25.89 -0.12 23.47
N GLN A 79 -26.46 -1.34 23.50
CA GLN A 79 -26.30 -2.32 22.45
C GLN A 79 -27.26 -2.06 21.30
N VAL A 80 -26.73 -1.82 20.11
CA VAL A 80 -27.53 -1.49 18.92
C VAL A 80 -27.19 -2.47 17.80
N ILE A 81 -28.20 -3.03 17.14
CA ILE A 81 -28.02 -3.91 15.99
C ILE A 81 -28.16 -3.11 14.71
N CYS A 82 -27.18 -3.18 13.83
CA CYS A 82 -27.26 -2.60 12.50
C CYS A 82 -28.06 -3.50 11.56
N ARG A 83 -29.22 -3.05 11.06
CA ARG A 83 -30.07 -3.82 10.13
C ARG A 83 -29.42 -4.08 8.78
N LYS A 84 -28.47 -3.22 8.34
CA LYS A 84 -27.76 -3.38 7.08
C LYS A 84 -26.74 -4.53 7.08
N CYS A 85 -25.96 -4.69 8.16
CA CYS A 85 -24.85 -5.63 8.21
C CYS A 85 -24.90 -6.64 9.37
N GLY A 86 -25.96 -6.60 10.20
CA GLY A 86 -26.14 -7.49 11.35
C GLY A 86 -25.19 -7.23 12.53
N THR A 87 -24.27 -6.26 12.44
CA THR A 87 -23.29 -6.01 13.51
C THR A 87 -23.94 -5.41 14.73
N ILE A 88 -23.65 -5.98 15.90
CA ILE A 88 -23.97 -5.39 17.20
C ILE A 88 -22.81 -4.47 17.58
N PHE A 89 -23.10 -3.22 17.91
CA PHE A 89 -22.12 -2.23 18.34
C PHE A 89 -22.62 -1.46 19.56
N THR A 90 -21.72 -0.85 20.31
CA THR A 90 -22.00 -0.30 21.65
C THR A 90 -21.62 1.19 21.73
N PRO A 91 -22.34 2.12 21.06
CA PRO A 91 -22.14 3.55 21.24
C PRO A 91 -22.66 4.00 22.61
N THR A 92 -22.16 5.10 23.15
CA THR A 92 -22.93 5.78 24.21
C THR A 92 -24.23 6.29 23.59
N ALA A 93 -25.32 6.28 24.39
CA ALA A 93 -26.61 6.76 23.88
C ALA A 93 -26.53 8.21 23.38
N ASN A 94 -25.73 9.05 24.04
CA ASN A 94 -25.48 10.43 23.59
C ASN A 94 -24.77 10.50 22.20
N ASN A 95 -23.73 9.70 21.98
CA ASN A 95 -23.07 9.67 20.69
C ASN A 95 -24.00 9.17 19.58
N HIS A 96 -24.85 8.19 19.90
CA HIS A 96 -25.85 7.70 18.94
C HIS A 96 -26.90 8.76 18.62
N LEU A 97 -27.38 9.51 19.63
CA LEU A 97 -28.25 10.68 19.43
C LEU A 97 -27.61 11.77 18.55
N ASN A 98 -26.30 11.91 18.61
CA ASN A 98 -25.54 12.86 17.78
C ASN A 98 -25.13 12.29 16.40
N GLY A 99 -25.73 11.17 15.98
CA GLY A 99 -25.54 10.62 14.64
C GLY A 99 -24.47 9.55 14.51
N THR A 100 -23.81 9.10 15.60
CA THR A 100 -22.86 7.99 15.55
C THR A 100 -23.57 6.72 15.10
N GLY A 101 -23.18 6.21 13.94
CA GLY A 101 -23.72 5.01 13.30
C GLY A 101 -22.89 3.75 13.51
N CYS A 102 -23.24 2.70 12.76
CA CYS A 102 -22.51 1.43 12.78
C CYS A 102 -21.07 1.60 12.28
N PRO A 103 -20.05 1.26 13.08
CA PRO A 103 -18.64 1.41 12.71
C PRO A 103 -18.27 0.55 11.48
N LYS A 104 -18.85 -0.66 11.36
CA LYS A 104 -18.63 -1.51 10.19
C LYS A 104 -19.19 -0.90 8.92
N CYS A 105 -20.41 -0.38 8.95
CA CYS A 105 -20.99 0.30 7.78
C CYS A 105 -20.30 1.63 7.48
N ALA A 106 -19.78 2.34 8.48
CA ALA A 106 -18.98 3.55 8.28
C ALA A 106 -17.67 3.19 7.57
N LEU A 107 -16.98 2.11 7.98
CA LEU A 107 -15.81 1.58 7.30
C LEU A 107 -16.14 1.08 5.88
N ASP A 108 -17.28 0.41 5.69
CA ASP A 108 -17.76 -0.03 4.36
C ASP A 108 -18.10 1.16 3.46
N GLY A 109 -18.59 2.26 4.02
CA GLY A 109 -18.82 3.53 3.30
C GLY A 109 -17.54 4.30 3.00
N LEU A 110 -16.47 4.08 3.79
CA LEU A 110 -15.12 4.58 3.57
C LEU A 110 -14.30 3.69 2.63
N LYS A 111 -14.85 2.58 2.10
CA LYS A 111 -14.28 1.85 0.97
C LYS A 111 -14.23 2.81 -0.21
N SER A 112 -13.18 3.64 -0.17
CA SER A 112 -12.99 4.68 -1.16
C SER A 112 -12.83 4.02 -2.52
N ASN A 113 -13.71 4.37 -3.43
CA ASN A 113 -13.63 4.00 -4.83
C ASN A 113 -12.37 4.66 -5.43
N VAL A 114 -11.26 3.94 -5.41
CA VAL A 114 -9.97 4.43 -5.87
C VAL A 114 -9.98 4.47 -7.39
N TYR A 115 -9.87 5.67 -7.95
CA TYR A 115 -9.94 5.94 -9.40
C TYR A 115 -11.21 5.39 -10.08
N GLY A 116 -12.33 5.34 -9.37
CA GLY A 116 -13.61 4.90 -9.90
C GLY A 116 -13.83 3.38 -9.94
N VAL A 117 -12.80 2.56 -9.68
CA VAL A 117 -12.88 1.09 -9.83
C VAL A 117 -12.27 0.31 -8.65
N GLY A 118 -11.26 0.85 -7.97
CA GLY A 118 -10.56 0.14 -6.90
C GLY A 118 -11.28 0.21 -5.58
N VAL A 119 -11.28 -0.87 -4.82
CA VAL A 119 -11.89 -0.97 -3.49
C VAL A 119 -10.80 -1.15 -2.44
N ASN A 120 -10.64 -0.17 -1.57
CA ASN A 120 -9.83 -0.34 -0.37
C ASN A 120 -10.70 -0.95 0.74
N ASN A 121 -10.61 -2.26 0.91
CA ASN A 121 -11.32 -3.03 1.94
C ASN A 121 -10.42 -3.41 3.12
N SER A 122 -9.30 -2.73 3.28
CA SER A 122 -8.37 -2.99 4.39
C SER A 122 -9.05 -2.75 5.74
N ASP A 123 -9.13 -3.77 6.57
CA ASP A 123 -9.62 -3.69 7.95
C ASP A 123 -8.60 -2.97 8.86
N CYS A 124 -7.36 -2.84 8.41
CA CYS A 124 -6.30 -2.15 9.11
C CYS A 124 -5.86 -0.89 8.36
N CYS A 125 -5.34 0.05 9.13
CA CYS A 125 -4.81 1.30 8.61
C CYS A 125 -3.74 1.03 7.53
N VAL A 126 -3.89 1.62 6.35
CA VAL A 126 -2.89 1.60 5.26
C VAL A 126 -1.63 2.41 5.61
N TRP A 127 -1.60 2.96 6.79
CA TRP A 127 -0.49 3.69 7.39
C TRP A 127 0.16 2.85 8.48
N ALA A 128 1.48 2.93 8.60
CA ALA A 128 2.28 2.34 9.66
C ALA A 128 3.10 3.43 10.35
N THR A 129 3.54 3.20 11.57
CA THR A 129 4.53 4.05 12.24
C THR A 129 5.91 3.43 12.06
N LYS A 130 6.83 4.15 11.45
CA LYS A 130 8.24 3.78 11.33
C LYS A 130 9.09 4.94 11.82
N ASP A 131 9.98 4.70 12.78
CA ASP A 131 10.87 5.72 13.38
C ASP A 131 10.10 6.95 13.88
N GLY A 132 8.95 6.73 14.54
CA GLY A 132 8.07 7.79 15.06
C GLY A 132 7.27 8.56 14.00
N LYS A 133 7.44 8.27 12.71
CA LYS A 133 6.76 8.92 11.61
C LYS A 133 5.66 8.04 11.01
N ARG A 134 4.54 8.66 10.65
CA ARG A 134 3.47 7.99 9.93
C ARG A 134 3.86 7.78 8.47
N VAL A 135 4.00 6.53 8.05
CA VAL A 135 4.37 6.14 6.68
C VAL A 135 3.29 5.25 6.07
N GLN A 136 3.08 5.40 4.79
CA GLN A 136 2.18 4.51 4.05
C GLN A 136 2.80 3.12 3.89
N LYS A 137 2.02 2.04 4.05
CA LYS A 137 2.46 0.67 3.80
C LYS A 137 2.95 0.51 2.35
N ASN A 138 4.03 -0.24 2.15
CA ASN A 138 4.61 -0.45 0.81
C ASN A 138 3.62 -1.10 -0.15
N ALA A 139 2.84 -2.09 0.30
CA ALA A 139 1.79 -2.70 -0.52
C ALA A 139 0.79 -1.65 -1.05
N TYR A 140 0.32 -0.77 -0.17
CA TYR A 140 -0.64 0.27 -0.56
C TYR A 140 -0.04 1.28 -1.55
N LYS A 141 1.22 1.68 -1.35
CA LYS A 141 1.94 2.57 -2.30
C LYS A 141 2.00 1.95 -3.70
N HIS A 142 2.34 0.66 -3.80
CA HIS A 142 2.42 -0.04 -5.09
C HIS A 142 1.04 -0.20 -5.72
N TRP A 143 0.02 -0.54 -4.93
CA TRP A 143 -1.35 -0.67 -5.40
C TRP A 143 -1.90 0.66 -5.95
N ILE A 144 -1.76 1.76 -5.20
CA ILE A 144 -2.18 3.09 -5.65
C ILE A 144 -1.41 3.52 -6.91
N ALA A 145 -0.10 3.25 -6.98
CA ALA A 145 0.69 3.58 -8.17
C ALA A 145 0.23 2.78 -9.39
N MET A 146 -0.08 1.49 -9.24
CA MET A 146 -0.65 0.63 -10.28
C MET A 146 -2.02 1.15 -10.74
N MET A 147 -2.93 1.44 -9.81
CA MET A 147 -4.26 1.99 -10.09
C MET A 147 -4.17 3.35 -10.80
N SER A 148 -3.27 4.23 -10.37
CA SER A 148 -3.03 5.53 -10.99
C SER A 148 -2.55 5.42 -12.44
N ARG A 149 -1.70 4.45 -12.75
CA ARG A 149 -1.22 4.18 -14.12
C ARG A 149 -2.35 3.69 -15.04
N CYS A 150 -3.25 2.85 -14.52
CA CYS A 150 -4.32 2.25 -15.33
C CYS A 150 -5.57 3.13 -15.45
N TYR A 151 -5.94 3.86 -14.39
CA TYR A 151 -7.23 4.53 -14.27
C TYR A 151 -7.13 6.02 -13.89
N GLY A 152 -5.95 6.49 -13.47
CA GLY A 152 -5.72 7.88 -13.09
C GLY A 152 -5.29 8.76 -14.28
N LYS A 153 -5.06 10.04 -13.99
CA LYS A 153 -4.59 11.04 -14.97
C LYS A 153 -3.18 10.77 -15.54
N VAL A 154 -2.41 9.88 -14.92
CA VAL A 154 -1.07 9.48 -15.41
C VAL A 154 -1.17 8.84 -16.79
N LYS A 155 -2.18 8.03 -17.03
CA LYS A 155 -2.45 7.38 -18.32
C LYS A 155 -2.62 8.38 -19.48
N GLU A 156 -3.12 9.58 -19.22
CA GLU A 156 -3.29 10.63 -20.24
C GLU A 156 -1.95 11.25 -20.66
N LYS A 157 -0.98 11.27 -19.74
CA LYS A 157 0.36 11.87 -19.95
C LYS A 157 1.38 10.87 -20.48
N GLU A 158 1.17 9.58 -20.21
CA GLU A 158 2.13 8.53 -20.54
C GLU A 158 1.51 7.45 -21.43
N THR A 159 1.82 7.53 -22.73
CA THR A 159 1.32 6.61 -23.76
C THR A 159 1.61 5.14 -23.46
N THR A 160 2.65 4.86 -22.66
CA THR A 160 3.04 3.49 -22.25
C THR A 160 1.93 2.75 -21.50
N TYR A 161 1.09 3.48 -20.76
CA TYR A 161 0.00 2.90 -19.96
C TYR A 161 -1.36 2.91 -20.65
N ILE A 162 -1.44 3.38 -21.91
CA ILE A 162 -2.70 3.32 -22.68
C ILE A 162 -3.10 1.85 -22.84
N GLY A 163 -4.35 1.55 -22.49
CA GLY A 163 -4.92 0.20 -22.54
C GLY A 163 -4.50 -0.72 -21.39
N CYS A 164 -3.68 -0.25 -20.44
CA CYS A 164 -3.39 -1.04 -19.25
C CYS A 164 -4.61 -1.19 -18.35
N LYS A 165 -4.75 -2.37 -17.77
CA LYS A 165 -5.83 -2.75 -16.84
C LYS A 165 -5.25 -3.48 -15.63
N VAL A 166 -6.03 -3.50 -14.56
CA VAL A 166 -5.79 -4.33 -13.39
C VAL A 166 -6.82 -5.47 -13.43
N CYS A 167 -6.44 -6.71 -13.11
CA CYS A 167 -7.38 -7.82 -13.02
C CYS A 167 -8.40 -7.59 -11.90
N ASP A 168 -9.58 -8.19 -12.03
CA ASP A 168 -10.69 -7.97 -11.09
C ASP A 168 -10.31 -8.30 -9.64
N GLU A 169 -9.51 -9.33 -9.44
CA GLU A 169 -9.02 -9.73 -8.13
C GLU A 169 -8.22 -8.60 -7.46
N TRP A 170 -7.34 -7.92 -8.19
CA TRP A 170 -6.49 -6.85 -7.65
C TRP A 170 -7.15 -5.46 -7.62
N LEU A 171 -8.36 -5.32 -8.15
CA LEU A 171 -9.19 -4.13 -7.87
C LEU A 171 -9.53 -4.04 -6.38
N VAL A 172 -9.50 -5.15 -5.65
CA VAL A 172 -9.66 -5.23 -4.20
C VAL A 172 -8.29 -5.23 -3.53
N TYR A 173 -8.00 -4.19 -2.74
CA TYR A 173 -6.66 -3.97 -2.15
C TYR A 173 -6.16 -5.15 -1.31
N SER A 174 -7.01 -5.78 -0.49
CA SER A 174 -6.58 -6.90 0.37
C SER A 174 -6.04 -8.10 -0.42
N ASN A 175 -6.58 -8.34 -1.61
CA ASN A 175 -6.11 -9.42 -2.47
C ASN A 175 -4.71 -9.10 -3.03
N PHE A 176 -4.51 -7.85 -3.49
CA PHE A 176 -3.19 -7.38 -3.91
C PHE A 176 -2.19 -7.39 -2.74
N GLU A 177 -2.59 -6.94 -1.53
CA GLU A 177 -1.72 -6.94 -0.34
C GLU A 177 -1.27 -8.36 0.02
N LYS A 178 -2.16 -9.36 -0.06
CA LYS A 178 -1.82 -10.76 0.18
C LYS A 178 -0.75 -11.25 -0.80
N TRP A 179 -0.93 -11.03 -2.09
CA TRP A 179 0.07 -11.39 -3.10
C TRP A 179 1.37 -10.62 -2.92
N PHE A 180 1.28 -9.31 -2.67
CA PHE A 180 2.43 -8.43 -2.44
C PHE A 180 3.32 -8.95 -1.30
N ASN A 181 2.74 -9.31 -0.17
CA ASN A 181 3.50 -9.78 1.00
C ASN A 181 4.25 -11.10 0.75
N GLN A 182 3.83 -11.89 -0.23
CA GLN A 182 4.48 -13.14 -0.61
C GLN A 182 5.62 -12.94 -1.63
N HIS A 183 5.57 -11.86 -2.42
CA HIS A 183 6.46 -11.68 -3.58
C HIS A 183 7.37 -10.45 -3.47
N TYR A 184 7.07 -9.53 -2.55
CA TYR A 184 7.79 -8.26 -2.46
C TYR A 184 9.22 -8.44 -1.98
N VAL A 185 10.15 -7.84 -2.71
CA VAL A 185 11.54 -7.66 -2.32
C VAL A 185 11.83 -6.17 -2.24
N GLU A 186 12.40 -5.72 -1.12
CA GLU A 186 12.69 -4.29 -0.92
C GLU A 186 13.66 -3.77 -2.00
N GLY A 187 13.32 -2.61 -2.57
CA GLY A 187 14.10 -2.00 -3.64
C GLY A 187 13.81 -2.52 -5.04
N TYR A 188 13.00 -3.58 -5.19
CA TYR A 188 12.59 -4.09 -6.50
C TYR A 188 11.44 -3.28 -7.08
N ALA A 189 11.32 -3.32 -8.40
CA ALA A 189 10.21 -2.73 -9.15
C ALA A 189 9.17 -3.79 -9.49
N LEU A 190 7.87 -3.42 -9.36
CA LEU A 190 6.78 -4.24 -9.89
C LEU A 190 6.69 -4.03 -11.39
N ASP A 191 6.86 -5.10 -12.14
CA ASP A 191 6.72 -5.14 -13.59
C ASP A 191 5.59 -6.07 -14.01
N LYS A 192 4.94 -5.76 -15.15
CA LYS A 192 3.77 -6.50 -15.68
C LYS A 192 4.02 -7.16 -17.03
N ASP A 193 5.08 -6.77 -17.74
CA ASP A 193 5.30 -7.16 -19.13
C ASP A 193 6.67 -7.81 -19.40
N ILE A 194 7.48 -8.03 -18.38
CA ILE A 194 8.71 -8.84 -18.48
C ILE A 194 8.38 -10.30 -18.75
N LEU A 195 7.43 -10.89 -17.99
CA LEU A 195 7.07 -12.31 -18.17
C LEU A 195 6.37 -12.55 -19.50
N ILE A 196 5.56 -11.60 -19.95
CA ILE A 196 4.82 -11.67 -21.22
C ILE A 196 4.99 -10.33 -21.92
N LYS A 197 5.88 -10.27 -22.92
CA LYS A 197 6.18 -9.03 -23.65
C LYS A 197 4.90 -8.40 -24.24
N GLY A 198 4.70 -7.13 -23.97
CA GLY A 198 3.55 -6.36 -24.46
C GLY A 198 2.26 -6.56 -23.66
N ASN A 199 2.31 -7.32 -22.57
CA ASN A 199 1.15 -7.48 -21.69
C ASN A 199 0.67 -6.14 -21.13
N LYS A 200 -0.65 -5.97 -21.07
CA LYS A 200 -1.33 -4.76 -20.59
C LYS A 200 -2.13 -4.98 -19.31
N VAL A 201 -2.08 -6.17 -18.72
CA VAL A 201 -2.87 -6.52 -17.54
C VAL A 201 -1.96 -6.73 -16.34
N TYR A 202 -2.22 -6.02 -15.26
CA TYR A 202 -1.63 -6.32 -13.95
C TYR A 202 -2.40 -7.45 -13.30
N SER A 203 -1.76 -8.59 -13.08
CA SER A 203 -2.36 -9.76 -12.43
C SER A 203 -1.29 -10.59 -11.69
N PRO A 204 -1.68 -11.52 -10.80
CA PRO A 204 -0.76 -12.46 -10.15
C PRO A 204 0.11 -13.24 -11.14
N ASP A 205 -0.46 -13.60 -12.29
CA ASP A 205 0.19 -14.47 -13.29
C ASP A 205 1.17 -13.72 -14.19
N THR A 206 0.98 -12.41 -14.36
CA THR A 206 1.75 -11.60 -15.32
C THR A 206 2.74 -10.66 -14.65
N CYS A 207 2.57 -10.39 -13.35
CA CYS A 207 3.43 -9.48 -12.61
C CYS A 207 4.53 -10.20 -11.86
N CYS A 208 5.67 -9.54 -11.79
CA CYS A 208 6.80 -9.98 -10.96
C CYS A 208 7.52 -8.77 -10.35
N PHE A 209 8.24 -9.02 -9.26
CA PHE A 209 9.20 -8.06 -8.73
C PHE A 209 10.58 -8.34 -9.30
N VAL A 210 11.23 -7.31 -9.84
CA VAL A 210 12.58 -7.41 -10.40
C VAL A 210 13.48 -6.28 -9.91
N PRO A 211 14.80 -6.49 -9.82
CA PRO A 211 15.73 -5.41 -9.57
C PRO A 211 15.51 -4.24 -10.54
N LYS A 212 15.65 -3.01 -10.05
CA LYS A 212 15.47 -1.81 -10.90
C LYS A 212 16.36 -1.81 -12.14
N ALA A 213 17.56 -2.40 -12.05
CA ALA A 213 18.46 -2.53 -13.19
C ALA A 213 17.85 -3.38 -14.31
N ILE A 214 17.20 -4.50 -13.96
CA ILE A 214 16.49 -5.36 -14.93
C ILE A 214 15.29 -4.61 -15.54
N ASN A 215 14.48 -3.93 -14.72
CA ASN A 215 13.37 -3.14 -15.23
C ASN A 215 13.84 -2.03 -16.19
N ASN A 216 14.94 -1.35 -15.85
CA ASN A 216 15.52 -0.29 -16.69
C ASN A 216 16.16 -0.83 -17.96
N LEU A 217 16.67 -2.07 -17.95
CA LEU A 217 17.27 -2.74 -19.11
C LEU A 217 16.30 -2.82 -20.30
N LEU A 218 15.00 -2.95 -20.03
CA LEU A 218 13.94 -3.11 -21.02
C LEU A 218 13.22 -1.79 -21.37
N ASN A 219 13.61 -0.65 -20.77
CA ASN A 219 13.01 0.64 -21.08
C ASN A 219 13.26 1.06 -22.53
N LYS A 220 12.18 1.46 -23.20
CA LYS A 220 12.17 1.78 -24.64
C LYS A 220 12.52 3.24 -24.97
N HIS A 221 12.41 4.15 -24.00
CA HIS A 221 12.68 5.59 -24.16
C HIS A 221 12.03 6.23 -25.41
N ALA A 222 10.81 5.80 -25.76
CA ALA A 222 10.14 6.17 -27.00
C ALA A 222 9.93 7.70 -27.17
N LYS A 223 9.75 8.42 -26.05
CA LYS A 223 9.53 9.89 -26.05
C LYS A 223 10.75 10.67 -26.55
N ASP A 224 11.97 10.14 -26.33
CA ASP A 224 13.21 10.90 -26.53
C ASP A 224 13.85 10.67 -27.90
N ARG A 225 13.34 9.73 -28.71
CA ARG A 225 14.01 9.28 -29.94
C ARG A 225 13.29 9.61 -31.26
N GLY A 226 12.05 10.13 -31.18
CA GLY A 226 11.24 10.41 -32.38
C GLY A 226 10.90 9.15 -33.19
N CYS A 227 11.01 9.23 -34.52
CA CYS A 227 10.64 8.16 -35.46
C CYS A 227 11.74 7.10 -35.67
N LEU A 228 12.92 7.25 -35.08
CA LEU A 228 14.01 6.29 -35.25
C LEU A 228 13.85 5.07 -34.34
N PRO A 229 14.37 3.89 -34.78
CA PRO A 229 14.42 2.71 -33.92
C PRO A 229 15.22 2.96 -32.64
N ILE A 230 14.97 2.13 -31.61
CA ILE A 230 15.71 2.19 -30.34
C ILE A 230 17.20 2.03 -30.53
N GLY A 231 18.01 2.85 -29.85
CA GLY A 231 19.48 2.81 -29.90
C GLY A 231 20.09 3.45 -31.14
N ILE A 232 19.27 3.98 -32.07
CA ILE A 232 19.71 4.57 -33.32
C ILE A 232 19.55 6.09 -33.27
N THR A 233 20.58 6.79 -33.74
CA THR A 233 20.58 8.25 -33.89
C THR A 233 21.08 8.65 -35.30
N LYS A 234 20.49 9.70 -35.87
CA LYS A 234 20.97 10.25 -37.15
C LYS A 234 22.29 11.00 -36.93
N SER A 235 23.25 10.83 -37.84
CA SER A 235 24.53 11.48 -37.77
C SER A 235 25.02 11.78 -39.21
N GLY A 236 24.97 13.06 -39.59
CA GLY A 236 25.31 13.46 -40.95
C GLY A 236 24.44 12.74 -42.00
N ARG A 237 25.08 12.06 -42.94
CA ARG A 237 24.42 11.32 -44.04
C ARG A 237 24.06 9.87 -43.69
N GLY A 238 24.21 9.45 -42.41
CA GLY A 238 23.96 8.09 -42.00
C GLY A 238 23.41 7.97 -40.59
N PHE A 239 23.56 6.82 -40.00
CA PHE A 239 22.98 6.43 -38.73
C PHE A 239 24.06 5.78 -37.85
N VAL A 240 23.97 6.09 -36.55
CA VAL A 240 24.85 5.54 -35.53
C VAL A 240 24.05 4.67 -34.60
N ALA A 241 24.52 3.44 -34.39
CA ALA A 241 24.01 2.53 -33.37
C ALA A 241 24.80 2.64 -32.06
N ARG A 242 24.11 2.77 -30.93
CA ARG A 242 24.70 2.77 -29.58
C ARG A 242 23.88 1.95 -28.63
N LEU A 243 24.55 1.13 -27.82
CA LEU A 243 23.93 0.34 -26.75
C LEU A 243 24.20 0.98 -25.39
N ASN A 244 23.16 1.36 -24.68
CA ASN A 244 23.28 1.74 -23.29
C ASN A 244 23.37 0.47 -22.42
N MET A 245 24.45 0.36 -21.68
CA MET A 245 24.69 -0.69 -20.69
C MET A 245 24.67 -0.09 -19.30
N VAL A 246 24.70 -0.91 -18.26
CA VAL A 246 24.87 -0.42 -16.88
C VAL A 246 26.20 0.34 -16.80
N ASN A 247 26.13 1.62 -16.42
CA ASN A 247 27.28 2.55 -16.27
C ASN A 247 28.11 2.88 -17.53
N THR A 248 27.77 2.36 -18.72
CA THR A 248 28.51 2.63 -19.93
C THR A 248 27.63 2.74 -21.16
N ARG A 249 28.16 3.35 -22.22
CA ARG A 249 27.50 3.43 -23.52
C ARG A 249 28.45 2.91 -24.60
N ARG A 250 28.09 1.76 -25.20
CA ARG A 250 28.91 1.13 -26.24
C ARG A 250 28.53 1.68 -27.61
N TYR A 251 29.52 2.12 -28.37
CA TYR A 251 29.38 2.45 -29.79
C TYR A 251 29.42 1.14 -30.62
N LEU A 252 28.41 0.94 -31.49
CA LEU A 252 28.27 -0.28 -32.29
C LEU A 252 28.61 -0.08 -33.77
N GLY A 253 28.68 1.18 -34.23
CA GLY A 253 29.07 1.49 -35.61
C GLY A 253 28.27 2.62 -36.24
N PHE A 254 28.72 3.01 -37.46
CA PHE A 254 28.05 3.95 -38.35
C PHE A 254 27.58 3.21 -39.61
N PHE A 255 26.33 3.46 -40.02
CA PHE A 255 25.64 2.72 -41.06
C PHE A 255 24.96 3.68 -42.05
N LYS A 256 24.76 3.19 -43.29
CA LYS A 256 24.09 4.00 -44.33
C LYS A 256 22.58 4.10 -44.10
N THR A 257 21.99 3.03 -43.58
CA THR A 257 20.55 2.97 -43.33
C THR A 257 20.22 2.74 -41.82
N SER A 258 19.05 3.18 -41.41
CA SER A 258 18.56 2.93 -40.06
C SER A 258 18.26 1.45 -39.79
N GLY A 259 17.92 0.69 -40.86
CA GLY A 259 17.67 -0.75 -40.75
C GLY A 259 18.93 -1.54 -40.43
N GLU A 260 20.07 -1.27 -41.18
CA GLU A 260 21.37 -1.89 -40.88
C GLU A 260 21.81 -1.57 -39.44
N ALA A 261 21.72 -0.29 -39.04
CA ALA A 261 22.05 0.14 -37.70
C ALA A 261 21.25 -0.60 -36.65
N PHE A 262 19.95 -0.76 -36.91
CA PHE A 262 19.04 -1.47 -35.99
C PHE A 262 19.34 -2.96 -35.89
N SER A 263 19.68 -3.63 -36.99
CA SER A 263 20.05 -5.07 -36.97
C SER A 263 21.23 -5.33 -36.02
N VAL A 264 22.27 -4.51 -36.11
CA VAL A 264 23.44 -4.62 -35.22
C VAL A 264 23.10 -4.26 -33.79
N TYR A 265 22.27 -3.25 -33.59
CA TYR A 265 21.76 -2.89 -32.24
C TYR A 265 20.96 -4.04 -31.63
N LYS A 266 19.99 -4.62 -32.35
CA LYS A 266 19.14 -5.72 -31.92
C LYS A 266 19.98 -6.89 -31.44
N GLU A 267 20.91 -7.37 -32.27
CA GLU A 267 21.78 -8.48 -31.91
C GLU A 267 22.59 -8.19 -30.64
N SER A 268 23.25 -7.04 -30.61
CA SER A 268 24.03 -6.62 -29.42
C SER A 268 23.21 -6.45 -28.19
N LYS A 269 21.96 -5.93 -28.29
CA LYS A 269 21.06 -5.72 -27.16
C LYS A 269 20.51 -7.03 -26.63
N GLU A 270 20.11 -7.95 -27.51
CA GLU A 270 19.62 -9.28 -27.13
C GLU A 270 20.73 -10.11 -26.45
N ALA A 271 21.96 -10.06 -26.96
CA ALA A 271 23.13 -10.69 -26.32
C ALA A 271 23.35 -10.11 -24.91
N TYR A 272 23.37 -8.79 -24.80
CA TYR A 272 23.55 -8.12 -23.50
C TYR A 272 22.45 -8.44 -22.51
N ILE A 273 21.17 -8.54 -22.95
CA ILE A 273 20.07 -8.96 -22.07
C ILE A 273 20.31 -10.36 -21.51
N LYS A 274 20.78 -11.29 -22.34
CA LYS A 274 21.09 -12.67 -21.90
C LYS A 274 22.25 -12.71 -20.90
N ASP A 275 23.30 -11.94 -21.14
CA ASP A 275 24.46 -11.87 -20.23
C ASP A 275 24.03 -11.33 -18.85
N VAL A 276 23.24 -10.25 -18.85
CA VAL A 276 22.71 -9.67 -17.60
C VAL A 276 21.74 -10.64 -16.92
N ALA A 277 20.88 -11.33 -17.69
CA ALA A 277 19.94 -12.31 -17.13
C ALA A 277 20.70 -13.45 -16.43
N GLN A 278 21.76 -13.96 -17.07
CA GLN A 278 22.60 -15.01 -16.48
C GLN A 278 23.26 -14.53 -15.18
N GLU A 279 23.89 -13.35 -15.20
CA GLU A 279 24.55 -12.78 -14.03
C GLU A 279 23.58 -12.63 -12.84
N TYR A 280 22.36 -12.11 -13.10
CA TYR A 280 21.37 -11.88 -12.04
C TYR A 280 20.75 -13.19 -11.54
N TYR A 281 20.59 -14.18 -12.41
CA TYR A 281 20.10 -15.51 -12.04
C TYR A 281 21.12 -16.26 -11.17
N ASP A 282 22.40 -16.25 -11.54
CA ASP A 282 23.49 -16.90 -10.79
C ASP A 282 23.66 -16.29 -9.39
N LYS A 283 23.36 -14.99 -9.25
CA LYS A 283 23.32 -14.29 -7.95
C LYS A 283 22.03 -14.53 -7.15
N GLY A 284 21.06 -15.28 -7.67
CA GLY A 284 19.77 -15.52 -7.04
C GLY A 284 18.88 -14.27 -6.93
N LEU A 285 19.12 -13.24 -7.76
CA LEU A 285 18.42 -11.95 -7.72
C LEU A 285 17.16 -11.93 -8.59
N ILE A 286 16.97 -12.89 -9.48
CA ILE A 286 15.76 -13.05 -10.30
C ILE A 286 15.30 -14.50 -10.29
N THR A 287 14.00 -14.70 -10.47
CA THR A 287 13.42 -16.04 -10.53
C THR A 287 13.69 -16.71 -11.87
N ILE A 288 13.55 -18.04 -11.93
CA ILE A 288 13.70 -18.82 -13.17
C ILE A 288 12.72 -18.34 -14.27
N ASN A 289 11.51 -17.92 -13.89
CA ASN A 289 10.53 -17.41 -14.86
C ASN A 289 10.98 -16.09 -15.50
N VAL A 290 11.55 -15.17 -14.70
CA VAL A 290 12.13 -13.91 -15.19
C VAL A 290 13.36 -14.20 -16.06
N TYR A 291 14.23 -15.10 -15.63
CA TYR A 291 15.40 -15.52 -16.39
C TYR A 291 15.00 -16.06 -17.77
N ASN A 292 14.07 -17.01 -17.84
CA ASN A 292 13.61 -17.58 -19.10
C ASN A 292 12.94 -16.54 -20.01
N ALA A 293 12.17 -15.61 -19.42
CA ALA A 293 11.57 -14.52 -20.18
C ALA A 293 12.63 -13.61 -20.81
N LEU A 294 13.71 -13.28 -20.08
CA LEU A 294 14.81 -12.46 -20.57
C LEU A 294 15.64 -13.19 -21.64
N LEU A 295 15.89 -14.49 -21.50
CA LEU A 295 16.60 -15.28 -22.53
C LEU A 295 15.85 -15.30 -23.87
N ASN A 296 14.51 -15.29 -23.81
CA ASN A 296 13.65 -15.30 -24.99
C ASN A 296 13.23 -13.90 -25.46
N TYR A 297 13.71 -12.84 -24.80
CA TYR A 297 13.34 -11.47 -25.14
C TYR A 297 13.84 -11.10 -26.53
N LYS A 298 12.93 -10.58 -27.37
CA LYS A 298 13.24 -10.10 -28.71
C LYS A 298 13.06 -8.58 -28.77
N VAL A 299 14.07 -7.91 -29.30
CA VAL A 299 14.02 -6.48 -29.56
C VAL A 299 13.35 -6.25 -30.91
N GLU A 300 12.28 -5.45 -30.94
CA GLU A 300 11.54 -5.13 -32.16
C GLU A 300 11.84 -3.70 -32.61
N ILE A 301 11.75 -3.46 -33.91
CA ILE A 301 12.01 -2.15 -34.49
C ILE A 301 11.00 -1.09 -33.98
N THR A 302 9.85 -1.55 -33.57
CA THR A 302 8.77 -0.74 -33.00
C THR A 302 8.87 -0.56 -31.48
N ASP A 303 9.85 -1.19 -30.82
CA ASP A 303 10.03 -1.09 -29.37
C ASP A 303 10.31 0.33 -28.89
#